data_86c2a1fa84d5e502ef463a533c932fac
#
_entry.id   86c2a1fa84d5e502ef463a533c932fac
#
_cell.length_a   1.000
_cell.length_b   1.000
_cell.length_c   1.000
_cell.angle_alpha   90.00
_cell.angle_beta   90.00
_cell.angle_gamma   90.00
#
_symmetry.space_group_name_H-M   'P 1'
#
loop_
_entity.id
_entity.type
_entity.pdbx_description
1 polymer ?
#
loop_
_entity_poly.entity_id
_entity_poly.type
_entity_poly.pdbx_seq_one_letter_code
_entity_poly.pdbx_strand_id
1 'polypeptide(L)'
;MNRTDRLYALVEELRAVSPRPRSARWLADRFEVSSRTVERDLSALQQSGVPIWAEPGRNGGYCLDRDRTLPPVNLTPEEAVALAVALERMAGTPFRLAAGSALRKLVTAMQRDDARAAHELAGRIH
;
A
#
# COMPACT_ATOMS: atom_id res chain seq x y z
N MET A 1 8.22 14.09 -7.19
CA MET A 1 7.74 12.87 -6.53
C MET A 1 7.11 11.95 -7.57
N ASN A 2 7.55 10.71 -7.65
CA ASN A 2 6.96 9.76 -8.60
C ASN A 2 5.67 9.16 -8.02
N ARG A 3 4.97 8.36 -8.84
CA ARG A 3 3.69 7.78 -8.44
C ARG A 3 3.81 6.87 -7.22
N THR A 4 4.82 6.02 -7.17
CA THR A 4 5.01 5.08 -6.06
C THR A 4 5.20 5.83 -4.74
N ASP A 5 6.07 6.83 -4.72
CA ASP A 5 6.30 7.67 -3.54
C ASP A 5 5.03 8.39 -3.13
N ARG A 6 4.27 8.88 -4.10
CA ARG A 6 3.01 9.57 -3.82
C ARG A 6 1.97 8.65 -3.21
N LEU A 7 1.86 7.40 -3.69
CA LEU A 7 0.94 6.43 -3.11
C LEU A 7 1.26 6.15 -1.64
N TYR A 8 2.54 5.96 -1.31
CA TYR A 8 2.96 5.80 0.08
C TYR A 8 2.66 7.04 0.91
N ALA A 9 2.97 8.22 0.38
CA ALA A 9 2.74 9.48 1.09
C ALA A 9 1.26 9.73 1.34
N LEU A 10 0.37 9.37 0.41
CA LEU A 10 -1.07 9.48 0.58
C LEU A 10 -1.55 8.61 1.75
N VAL A 11 -1.10 7.36 1.81
CA VAL A 11 -1.47 6.46 2.92
C VAL A 11 -0.98 7.01 4.25
N GLU A 12 0.24 7.50 4.32
CA GLU A 12 0.80 8.07 5.54
C GLU A 12 0.04 9.32 5.99
N GLU A 13 -0.33 10.18 5.05
CA GLU A 13 -1.11 11.38 5.37
C GLU A 13 -2.47 11.02 5.94
N LEU A 14 -3.19 10.10 5.30
CA LEU A 14 -4.49 9.66 5.78
C LEU A 14 -4.38 8.94 7.13
N ARG A 15 -3.35 8.16 7.33
CA ARG A 15 -3.09 7.47 8.59
C ARG A 15 -2.83 8.47 9.72
N ALA A 16 -2.03 9.50 9.45
CA ALA A 16 -1.65 10.49 10.46
C ALA A 16 -2.85 11.29 10.98
N VAL A 17 -3.83 11.56 10.12
CA VAL A 17 -5.01 12.35 10.50
C VAL A 17 -6.24 11.49 10.83
N SER A 18 -6.15 10.16 10.64
CA SER A 18 -7.26 9.25 10.94
C SER A 18 -7.81 9.48 12.34
N PRO A 19 -9.13 9.49 12.55
CA PRO A 19 -10.19 9.20 11.57
C PRO A 19 -10.71 10.42 10.80
N ARG A 20 -10.00 11.56 10.85
CA ARG A 20 -10.44 12.77 10.15
C ARG A 20 -10.22 12.63 8.65
N PRO A 21 -11.14 13.17 7.82
CA PRO A 21 -10.99 13.10 6.38
C PRO A 21 -10.03 14.16 5.83
N ARG A 22 -9.48 13.87 4.64
CA ARG A 22 -8.80 14.84 3.80
C ARG A 22 -9.49 14.87 2.45
N SER A 23 -9.87 16.04 1.96
CA SER A 23 -10.50 16.15 0.64
C SER A 23 -9.50 15.84 -0.46
N ALA A 24 -10.01 15.40 -1.63
CA ALA A 24 -9.17 15.20 -2.81
C ALA A 24 -8.44 16.49 -3.19
N ARG A 25 -9.11 17.62 -3.07
CA ARG A 25 -8.53 18.94 -3.37
C ARG A 25 -7.39 19.27 -2.41
N TRP A 26 -7.58 19.04 -1.12
CA TRP A 26 -6.53 19.28 -0.13
C TRP A 26 -5.29 18.41 -0.45
N LEU A 27 -5.51 17.14 -0.74
CA LEU A 27 -4.43 16.21 -1.10
C LEU A 27 -3.74 16.62 -2.40
N ALA A 28 -4.53 17.06 -3.39
CA ALA A 28 -4.00 17.54 -4.66
C ALA A 28 -3.07 18.73 -4.46
N ASP A 29 -3.49 19.69 -3.66
CA ASP A 29 -2.68 20.87 -3.34
C ASP A 29 -1.41 20.46 -2.57
N ARG A 30 -1.55 19.57 -1.61
CA ARG A 30 -0.43 19.11 -0.78
C ARG A 30 0.66 18.39 -1.61
N PHE A 31 0.25 17.59 -2.59
CA PHE A 31 1.17 16.81 -3.41
C PHE A 31 1.44 17.43 -4.79
N GLU A 32 0.89 18.59 -5.05
CA GLU A 32 1.11 19.33 -6.30
C GLU A 32 0.71 18.53 -7.55
N VAL A 33 -0.45 17.88 -7.47
CA VAL A 33 -1.05 17.15 -8.60
C VAL A 33 -2.51 17.55 -8.73
N SER A 34 -3.17 17.09 -9.79
CA SER A 34 -4.60 17.36 -9.97
C SER A 34 -5.45 16.51 -9.02
N SER A 35 -6.65 16.98 -8.73
CA SER A 35 -7.62 16.21 -7.95
C SER A 35 -7.94 14.88 -8.62
N ARG A 36 -7.97 14.86 -9.95
CA ARG A 36 -8.21 13.65 -10.72
C ARG A 36 -7.09 12.61 -10.49
N THR A 37 -5.84 13.07 -10.44
CA THR A 37 -4.70 12.19 -10.14
C THR A 37 -4.83 11.59 -8.74
N VAL A 38 -5.20 12.43 -7.75
CA VAL A 38 -5.43 11.94 -6.38
C VAL A 38 -6.54 10.91 -6.35
N GLU A 39 -7.65 11.16 -7.02
CA GLU A 39 -8.78 10.21 -7.05
C GLU A 39 -8.38 8.88 -7.67
N ARG A 40 -7.57 8.90 -8.73
CA ARG A 40 -7.05 7.68 -9.33
C ARG A 40 -6.11 6.93 -8.38
N ASP A 41 -5.24 7.67 -7.70
CA ASP A 41 -4.31 7.08 -6.74
C ASP A 41 -5.06 6.43 -5.58
N LEU A 42 -6.06 7.11 -5.03
CA LEU A 42 -6.88 6.59 -3.94
C LEU A 42 -7.66 5.35 -4.37
N SER A 43 -8.19 5.37 -5.59
CA SER A 43 -8.87 4.21 -6.15
C SER A 43 -7.94 3.01 -6.30
N ALA A 44 -6.71 3.23 -6.76
CA ALA A 44 -5.71 2.18 -6.87
C ALA A 44 -5.35 1.59 -5.50
N LEU A 45 -5.24 2.45 -4.49
CA LEU A 45 -4.97 2.01 -3.12
C LEU A 45 -6.13 1.16 -2.57
N GLN A 46 -7.37 1.61 -2.80
CA GLN A 46 -8.55 0.85 -2.39
C GLN A 46 -8.58 -0.53 -3.05
N GLN A 47 -8.29 -0.59 -4.34
CA GLN A 47 -8.25 -1.86 -5.08
C GLN A 47 -7.16 -2.79 -4.57
N SER A 48 -6.08 -2.27 -4.04
CA SER A 48 -5.02 -3.08 -3.47
C SER A 48 -5.28 -3.49 -2.02
N GLY A 49 -6.43 -3.10 -1.46
CA GLY A 49 -6.84 -3.54 -0.14
C GLY A 49 -6.58 -2.55 0.99
N VAL A 50 -6.14 -1.35 0.68
CA VAL A 50 -5.97 -0.30 1.71
C VAL A 50 -7.37 0.16 2.15
N PRO A 51 -7.68 0.16 3.45
CA PRO A 51 -9.03 0.47 3.95
C PRO A 51 -9.30 1.97 3.95
N ILE A 52 -9.51 2.51 2.77
CA ILE A 52 -9.85 3.93 2.55
C ILE A 52 -11.33 3.99 2.17
N TRP A 53 -12.06 4.94 2.80
CA TRP A 53 -13.45 5.19 2.44
C TRP A 53 -13.67 6.69 2.24
N ALA A 54 -14.75 7.03 1.54
CA ALA A 54 -15.13 8.41 1.29
C ALA A 54 -16.19 8.84 2.29
N GLU A 55 -15.96 10.00 2.93
CA GLU A 55 -16.95 10.67 3.78
C GLU A 55 -17.62 11.75 2.95
N PRO A 56 -18.96 11.70 2.76
CA PRO A 56 -19.65 12.73 1.98
C PRO A 56 -19.80 14.03 2.78
N GLY A 57 -20.10 15.11 2.06
CA GLY A 57 -20.44 16.40 2.66
C GLY A 57 -19.33 17.43 2.53
N ARG A 58 -19.63 18.65 3.02
CA ARG A 58 -18.75 19.81 2.90
C ARG A 58 -17.41 19.62 3.59
N ASN A 59 -17.41 18.99 4.76
CA ASN A 59 -16.21 18.71 5.52
C ASN A 59 -15.74 17.25 5.35
N GLY A 60 -16.22 16.62 4.29
CA GLY A 60 -15.88 15.23 3.99
C GLY A 60 -14.54 15.09 3.26
N GLY A 61 -14.32 13.93 2.73
CA GLY A 61 -13.11 13.57 2.01
C GLY A 61 -12.83 12.10 2.16
N TYR A 62 -11.55 11.76 2.15
CA TYR A 62 -11.10 10.37 2.27
C TYR A 62 -10.51 10.12 3.63
N CYS A 63 -10.86 8.96 4.20
CA CYS A 63 -10.41 8.52 5.51
C CYS A 63 -9.75 7.16 5.39
N LEU A 64 -8.82 6.87 6.28
CA LEU A 64 -8.20 5.55 6.38
C LEU A 64 -8.49 4.96 7.75
N ASP A 65 -8.89 3.68 7.79
CA ASP A 65 -9.05 2.96 9.04
C ASP A 65 -7.68 2.41 9.47
N ARG A 66 -7.01 3.15 10.35
CA ARG A 66 -5.66 2.81 10.78
C ARG A 66 -5.60 1.52 11.59
N ASP A 67 -6.72 1.07 12.14
CA ASP A 67 -6.77 -0.15 12.95
C ASP A 67 -6.85 -1.41 12.09
N ARG A 68 -7.15 -1.29 10.79
CA ARG A 68 -7.29 -2.41 9.87
C ARG A 68 -6.02 -2.75 9.09
N THR A 69 -5.00 -1.91 9.19
CA THR A 69 -3.70 -2.16 8.54
C THR A 69 -2.57 -1.78 9.47
N LEU A 70 -1.43 -2.40 9.25
CA LEU A 70 -0.20 -2.02 9.94
C LEU A 70 0.53 -0.94 9.14
N PRO A 71 1.36 -0.11 9.80
CA PRO A 71 2.29 0.75 9.09
C PRO A 71 3.24 -0.10 8.23
N PRO A 72 3.86 0.48 7.19
CA PRO A 72 4.83 -0.26 6.38
C PRO A 72 5.94 -0.87 7.25
N VAL A 73 6.26 -2.13 6.95
CA VAL A 73 7.32 -2.87 7.62
C VAL A 73 8.35 -3.28 6.58
N ASN A 74 9.59 -2.88 6.80
CA ASN A 74 10.68 -3.25 5.91
C ASN A 74 11.24 -4.60 6.31
N LEU A 75 11.27 -5.54 5.36
CA LEU A 75 11.79 -6.88 5.58
C LEU A 75 13.01 -7.12 4.70
N THR A 76 14.01 -7.81 5.25
CA THR A 76 15.10 -8.33 4.43
C THR A 76 14.57 -9.49 3.58
N PRO A 77 15.25 -9.84 2.46
CA PRO A 77 14.85 -11.00 1.66
C PRO A 77 14.79 -12.29 2.49
N GLU A 78 15.71 -12.48 3.42
CA GLU A 78 15.75 -13.67 4.28
C GLU A 78 14.55 -13.72 5.22
N GLU A 79 14.20 -12.58 5.80
CA GLU A 79 13.01 -12.47 6.64
C GLU A 79 11.73 -12.75 5.85
N ALA A 80 11.65 -12.25 4.62
CA ALA A 80 10.51 -12.48 3.75
C ALA A 80 10.36 -13.96 3.42
N VAL A 81 11.45 -14.66 3.11
CA VAL A 81 11.44 -16.10 2.84
C VAL A 81 10.98 -16.88 4.08
N ALA A 82 11.51 -16.53 5.24
CA ALA A 82 11.12 -17.20 6.51
C ALA A 82 9.61 -17.05 6.78
N LEU A 83 9.07 -15.86 6.57
CA LEU A 83 7.64 -15.60 6.72
C LEU A 83 6.81 -16.38 5.70
N ALA A 84 7.26 -16.43 4.45
CA ALA A 84 6.55 -17.17 3.40
C ALA A 84 6.45 -18.66 3.74
N VAL A 85 7.53 -19.26 4.23
CA VAL A 85 7.54 -20.66 4.65
C VAL A 85 6.59 -20.89 5.83
N ALA A 86 6.61 -19.99 6.82
CA ALA A 86 5.73 -20.08 7.98
C ALA A 86 4.25 -19.96 7.56
N LEU A 87 3.93 -19.03 6.66
CA LEU A 87 2.56 -18.82 6.21
C LEU A 87 2.01 -20.04 5.46
N GLU A 88 2.82 -20.71 4.66
CA GLU A 88 2.41 -21.92 3.97
C GLU A 88 1.98 -23.05 4.93
N ARG A 89 2.57 -23.09 6.12
CA ARG A 89 2.28 -24.12 7.12
C ARG A 89 1.03 -23.84 7.94
N MET A 90 0.33 -22.74 7.67
CA MET A 90 -0.84 -22.35 8.45
C MET A 90 -2.17 -22.88 7.87
N ALA A 91 -2.12 -23.75 6.86
CA ALA A 91 -3.31 -24.25 6.17
C ALA A 91 -4.31 -24.96 7.10
N GLY A 92 -3.84 -25.64 8.13
CA GLY A 92 -4.69 -26.35 9.09
C GLY A 92 -5.12 -25.54 10.29
N THR A 93 -4.91 -24.22 10.29
CA THR A 93 -5.20 -23.36 11.43
C THR A 93 -6.39 -22.43 11.13
N PRO A 94 -6.98 -21.79 12.18
CA PRO A 94 -8.02 -20.78 11.97
C PRO A 94 -7.54 -19.57 11.16
N PHE A 95 -6.23 -19.38 10.98
CA PHE A 95 -5.66 -18.25 10.24
C PHE A 95 -5.41 -18.55 8.76
N ARG A 96 -5.91 -19.69 8.26
CA ARG A 96 -5.66 -20.15 6.89
C ARG A 96 -5.92 -19.07 5.82
N LEU A 97 -7.06 -18.40 5.89
CA LEU A 97 -7.43 -17.39 4.89
C LEU A 97 -6.53 -16.17 4.97
N ALA A 98 -6.28 -15.67 6.18
CA ALA A 98 -5.40 -14.53 6.39
C ALA A 98 -3.96 -14.86 5.97
N ALA A 99 -3.48 -16.05 6.32
CA ALA A 99 -2.14 -16.50 5.93
C ALA A 99 -1.99 -16.60 4.42
N GLY A 100 -3.00 -17.13 3.72
CA GLY A 100 -2.99 -17.22 2.26
C GLY A 100 -2.96 -15.85 1.60
N SER A 101 -3.73 -14.90 2.11
CA SER A 101 -3.75 -13.53 1.61
C SER A 101 -2.40 -12.84 1.85
N ALA A 102 -1.84 -12.97 3.04
CA ALA A 102 -0.54 -12.38 3.38
C ALA A 102 0.58 -12.98 2.50
N LEU A 103 0.54 -14.30 2.29
CA LEU A 103 1.53 -14.98 1.45
C LEU A 103 1.50 -14.45 0.02
N ARG A 104 0.31 -14.27 -0.56
CA ARG A 104 0.18 -13.71 -1.92
C ARG A 104 0.77 -12.31 -2.02
N LYS A 105 0.51 -11.45 -1.03
CA LYS A 105 1.06 -10.09 -0.98
C LYS A 105 2.58 -10.11 -0.87
N LEU A 106 3.09 -10.98 -0.02
CA LEU A 106 4.53 -11.12 0.21
C LEU A 106 5.25 -11.61 -1.04
N VAL A 107 4.73 -12.64 -1.70
CA VAL A 107 5.31 -13.17 -2.94
C VAL A 107 5.31 -12.11 -4.05
N THR A 108 4.22 -11.35 -4.17
CA THR A 108 4.12 -10.27 -5.15
C THR A 108 5.19 -9.20 -4.89
N ALA A 109 5.40 -8.81 -3.65
CA ALA A 109 6.43 -7.83 -3.28
C ALA A 109 7.83 -8.34 -3.60
N MET A 110 8.11 -9.62 -3.33
CA MET A 110 9.39 -10.25 -3.64
C MET A 110 9.66 -10.26 -5.15
N GLN A 111 8.65 -10.59 -5.95
CA GLN A 111 8.76 -10.61 -7.40
C GLN A 111 9.01 -9.23 -7.99
N ARG A 112 8.36 -8.20 -7.43
CA ARG A 112 8.59 -6.81 -7.86
C ARG A 112 10.02 -6.37 -7.58
N ASP A 113 10.56 -6.76 -6.44
CA ASP A 113 11.93 -6.42 -6.07
C ASP A 113 12.92 -7.07 -7.02
N ASP A 114 12.74 -8.35 -7.33
CA ASP A 114 13.57 -9.09 -8.30
C ASP A 114 13.49 -8.45 -9.69
N ALA A 115 12.30 -8.08 -10.13
CA ALA A 115 12.11 -7.43 -11.42
C ALA A 115 12.82 -6.09 -11.48
N ARG A 116 12.77 -5.32 -10.40
CA ARG A 116 13.46 -4.03 -10.30
C ARG A 116 14.98 -4.21 -10.35
N ALA A 117 15.51 -5.17 -9.60
CA ALA A 117 16.93 -5.47 -9.58
C ALA A 117 17.43 -5.90 -10.96
N ALA A 118 16.67 -6.75 -11.65
CA ALA A 118 17.00 -7.18 -13.00
C ALA A 118 17.01 -6.02 -13.98
N HIS A 119 16.03 -5.12 -13.87
CA HIS A 119 15.93 -3.93 -14.72
C HIS A 119 17.12 -2.98 -14.50
N GLU A 120 17.48 -2.74 -13.26
CA GLU A 120 18.64 -1.91 -12.93
C GLU A 120 19.93 -2.51 -13.46
N LEU A 121 20.10 -3.82 -13.34
CA LEU A 121 21.27 -4.52 -13.84
C LEU A 121 21.37 -4.41 -15.36
N ALA A 122 20.26 -4.61 -16.06
CA ALA A 122 20.19 -4.47 -17.51
C ALA A 122 20.56 -3.05 -17.95
N GLY A 123 20.14 -2.03 -17.21
CA GLY A 123 20.49 -0.64 -17.49
C GLY A 123 21.98 -0.34 -17.35
N ARG A 124 22.70 -1.07 -16.51
CA ARG A 124 24.13 -0.89 -16.29
C ARG A 124 25.00 -1.51 -17.38
N ILE A 125 24.45 -2.43 -18.15
CA ILE A 125 25.19 -3.15 -19.18
C ILE A 125 25.32 -2.30 -20.46
N HIS A 126 24.48 -1.30 -20.61
CA HIS A 126 24.56 -0.33 -21.71
C HIS A 126 25.63 0.73 -21.44
#